data_eda84db90766be281db2bc33805bddc8
#
_entry.id   eda84db90766be281db2bc33805bddc8
#
_cell.length_a   1.000
_cell.length_b   1.000
_cell.length_c   1.000
_cell.angle_alpha   90.00
_cell.angle_beta   90.00
_cell.angle_gamma   90.00
#
_symmetry.space_group_name_H-M   'P 1'
#
loop_
_entity.id
_entity.type
_entity.pdbx_description
1 polymer ?
#
loop_
_entity_poly.entity_id
_entity_poly.type
_entity_poly.pdbx_seq_one_letter_code
_entity_poly.pdbx_strand_id
1 'polypeptide(L)'
;MTDLPPLNEDNAGPGTALKPYEVTYDADFIAPLLSRTGESLDAYVYDGVATVPPSVFLGAYGRLIHETFHYTTGVHVSSDMKVCQPAPVGTKARVSGQVLRLYERNGDKYVTFKVNIDDEGGDRLAEVEHSSIYAFRPRA
;
A
#
# COMPACT_ATOMS: atom_id res chain seq x y z
N MET A 1 -20.95 9.37 9.72
CA MET A 1 -19.51 9.62 9.59
C MET A 1 -18.80 8.89 10.72
N THR A 2 -17.92 7.98 10.39
CA THR A 2 -17.21 7.19 11.39
C THR A 2 -15.91 7.93 11.73
N ASP A 3 -15.76 8.28 13.00
CA ASP A 3 -14.52 8.89 13.46
C ASP A 3 -13.46 7.79 13.58
N LEU A 4 -12.46 7.85 12.70
CA LEU A 4 -11.34 6.93 12.76
C LEU A 4 -10.39 7.35 13.89
N PRO A 5 -9.75 6.38 14.57
CA PRO A 5 -8.77 6.71 15.59
C PRO A 5 -7.56 7.41 14.98
N PRO A 6 -6.94 8.33 15.70
CA PRO A 6 -5.72 8.96 15.20
C PRO A 6 -4.58 7.95 15.08
N LEU A 7 -3.72 8.19 14.10
CA LEU A 7 -2.50 7.40 13.92
C LEU A 7 -1.48 7.84 14.97
N ASN A 8 -1.34 7.05 16.01
CA ASN A 8 -0.42 7.31 17.12
C ASN A 8 -0.03 6.01 17.81
N GLU A 9 0.83 6.12 18.80
CA GLU A 9 1.35 4.98 19.56
C GLU A 9 0.27 4.18 20.29
N ASP A 10 -0.80 4.83 20.72
CA ASP A 10 -1.88 4.17 21.46
C ASP A 10 -2.75 3.31 20.54
N ASN A 11 -2.96 3.76 19.30
CA ASN A 11 -3.90 3.13 18.36
C ASN A 11 -3.24 2.25 17.31
N ALA A 12 -1.95 2.45 17.03
CA ALA A 12 -1.23 1.79 15.95
C ALA A 12 -0.06 0.95 16.45
N GLY A 13 -0.24 0.25 17.55
CA GLY A 13 0.79 -0.66 18.04
C GLY A 13 1.12 -1.77 17.03
N PRO A 14 2.32 -2.37 17.13
CA PRO A 14 2.70 -3.48 16.26
C PRO A 14 1.66 -4.59 16.26
N GLY A 15 1.31 -5.07 15.07
CA GLY A 15 0.29 -6.10 14.90
C GLY A 15 -1.12 -5.57 14.69
N THR A 16 -1.35 -4.27 14.83
CA THR A 16 -2.67 -3.67 14.59
C THR A 16 -3.06 -3.91 13.13
N ALA A 17 -4.23 -4.55 12.92
CA ALA A 17 -4.72 -4.85 11.58
C ALA A 17 -5.25 -3.59 10.90
N LEU A 18 -4.94 -3.44 9.62
CA LEU A 18 -5.51 -2.41 8.77
C LEU A 18 -6.81 -2.94 8.15
N LYS A 19 -7.74 -2.05 7.85
CA LYS A 19 -9.02 -2.43 7.25
C LYS A 19 -8.79 -2.92 5.83
N PRO A 20 -9.03 -4.21 5.52
CA PRO A 20 -8.79 -4.74 4.19
C PRO A 20 -9.82 -4.22 3.18
N TYR A 21 -9.45 -4.28 1.91
CA TYR A 21 -10.36 -3.95 0.82
C TYR A 21 -10.13 -4.86 -0.38
N GLU A 22 -11.12 -4.92 -1.25
CA GLU A 22 -11.03 -5.65 -2.51
C GLU A 22 -10.90 -4.67 -3.66
N VAL A 23 -10.15 -5.07 -4.68
CA VAL A 23 -9.90 -4.26 -5.87
C VAL A 23 -9.78 -5.18 -7.08
N THR A 24 -10.25 -4.71 -8.23
CA THR A 24 -10.02 -5.39 -9.51
C THR A 24 -8.96 -4.59 -10.27
N TYR A 25 -7.83 -5.23 -10.53
CA TYR A 25 -6.74 -4.61 -11.29
C TYR A 25 -7.00 -4.76 -12.79
N ASP A 26 -8.03 -4.09 -13.26
CA ASP A 26 -8.38 -4.08 -14.69
C ASP A 26 -7.72 -2.90 -15.40
N ALA A 27 -7.91 -2.84 -16.72
CA ALA A 27 -7.31 -1.80 -17.54
C ALA A 27 -7.79 -0.40 -17.14
N ASP A 28 -9.06 -0.26 -16.76
CA ASP A 28 -9.61 1.04 -16.35
C ASP A 28 -8.99 1.54 -15.04
N PHE A 29 -8.67 0.63 -14.13
CA PHE A 29 -7.97 0.99 -12.90
C PHE A 29 -6.51 1.37 -13.17
N ILE A 30 -5.83 0.62 -14.05
CA ILE A 30 -4.40 0.75 -14.28
C ILE A 30 -4.06 1.94 -15.19
N ALA A 31 -4.85 2.19 -16.22
CA ALA A 31 -4.55 3.19 -17.24
C ALA A 31 -4.27 4.60 -16.68
N PRO A 32 -5.07 5.15 -15.73
CA PRO A 32 -4.77 6.46 -15.18
C PRO A 32 -3.43 6.52 -14.44
N LEU A 33 -3.01 5.42 -13.83
CA LEU A 33 -1.75 5.34 -13.10
C LEU A 33 -0.56 5.35 -14.06
N LEU A 34 -0.65 4.63 -15.15
CA LEU A 34 0.41 4.59 -16.17
C LEU A 34 0.51 5.89 -16.96
N SER A 35 -0.61 6.56 -17.22
CA SER A 35 -0.61 7.80 -17.97
C SER A 35 0.20 8.90 -17.29
N ARG A 36 0.28 8.89 -15.98
CA ARG A 36 1.06 9.85 -15.19
C ARG A 36 2.56 9.77 -15.44
N THR A 37 3.04 8.60 -15.84
CA THR A 37 4.46 8.34 -16.11
C THR A 37 4.75 8.18 -17.59
N GLY A 38 3.73 8.32 -18.46
CA GLY A 38 3.88 8.15 -19.91
C GLY A 38 4.04 6.71 -20.33
N GLU A 39 3.71 5.75 -19.48
CA GLU A 39 3.80 4.34 -19.76
C GLU A 39 2.50 3.79 -20.34
N SER A 40 2.58 2.62 -20.99
CA SER A 40 1.42 1.87 -21.46
C SER A 40 1.50 0.41 -21.03
N LEU A 41 0.36 -0.27 -21.01
CA LEU A 41 0.29 -1.70 -20.68
C LEU A 41 1.08 -2.59 -21.64
N ASP A 42 1.38 -2.12 -22.84
CA ASP A 42 2.13 -2.90 -23.83
C ASP A 42 3.54 -3.28 -23.32
N ALA A 43 4.09 -2.49 -22.41
CA ALA A 43 5.38 -2.77 -21.79
C ALA A 43 5.32 -3.89 -20.75
N TYR A 44 4.14 -4.31 -20.35
CA TYR A 44 3.94 -5.26 -19.24
C TYR A 44 3.28 -6.55 -19.68
N VAL A 45 3.64 -7.00 -20.89
CA VAL A 45 3.19 -8.30 -21.40
C VAL A 45 4.20 -9.36 -20.99
N TYR A 46 3.74 -10.36 -20.26
CA TYR A 46 4.53 -11.48 -19.81
C TYR A 46 3.95 -12.77 -20.40
N ASP A 47 4.77 -13.49 -21.16
CA ASP A 47 4.37 -14.75 -21.79
C ASP A 47 3.09 -14.62 -22.65
N GLY A 48 2.96 -13.50 -23.38
CA GLY A 48 1.80 -13.20 -24.22
C GLY A 48 0.57 -12.70 -23.46
N VAL A 49 0.66 -12.50 -22.15
CA VAL A 49 -0.46 -12.04 -21.30
C VAL A 49 -0.13 -10.68 -20.71
N ALA A 50 -1.06 -9.73 -20.85
CA ALA A 50 -0.94 -8.43 -20.19
C ALA A 50 -1.01 -8.62 -18.69
N THR A 51 -0.03 -8.08 -17.97
CA THR A 51 0.07 -8.21 -16.52
C THR A 51 -0.03 -6.85 -15.83
N VAL A 52 -0.42 -6.89 -14.56
CA VAL A 52 -0.48 -5.69 -13.73
C VAL A 52 0.95 -5.19 -13.51
N PRO A 53 1.24 -3.93 -13.86
CA PRO A 53 2.58 -3.38 -13.58
C PRO A 53 2.90 -3.41 -12.09
N PRO A 54 4.09 -3.86 -11.68
CA PRO A 54 4.44 -3.93 -10.26
C PRO A 54 4.29 -2.61 -9.51
N SER A 55 4.52 -1.48 -10.18
CA SER A 55 4.36 -0.16 -9.58
C SER A 55 2.96 0.11 -9.05
N VAL A 56 1.94 -0.55 -9.60
CA VAL A 56 0.55 -0.43 -9.16
C VAL A 56 0.39 -0.92 -7.72
N PHE A 57 1.11 -1.97 -7.36
CA PHE A 57 1.06 -2.52 -6.00
C PHE A 57 1.66 -1.60 -4.95
N LEU A 58 2.60 -0.74 -5.33
CA LEU A 58 3.19 0.21 -4.40
C LEU A 58 2.18 1.20 -3.83
N GLY A 59 1.14 1.53 -4.58
CA GLY A 59 0.09 2.46 -4.14
C GLY A 59 -1.01 1.85 -3.29
N ALA A 60 -0.97 0.54 -3.05
CA ALA A 60 -2.05 -0.16 -2.35
C ALA A 60 -2.20 0.26 -0.87
N TYR A 61 -1.14 0.78 -0.25
CA TYR A 61 -1.13 1.16 1.16
C TYR A 61 -2.09 2.32 1.48
N GLY A 62 -2.27 3.24 0.55
CA GLY A 62 -2.98 4.50 0.81
C GLY A 62 -4.38 4.29 1.34
N ARG A 63 -5.16 3.48 0.65
CA ARG A 63 -6.53 3.19 1.06
C ARG A 63 -6.60 2.42 2.38
N LEU A 64 -5.69 1.47 2.60
CA LEU A 64 -5.62 0.73 3.86
C LEU A 64 -5.48 1.68 5.05
N ILE A 65 -4.52 2.59 4.96
CA ILE A 65 -4.22 3.51 6.07
C ILE A 65 -5.35 4.53 6.23
N HIS A 66 -5.85 5.06 5.12
CA HIS A 66 -6.90 6.09 5.11
C HIS A 66 -8.22 5.60 5.69
N GLU A 67 -8.55 4.33 5.51
CA GLU A 67 -9.77 3.72 6.04
C GLU A 67 -9.59 3.18 7.46
N THR A 68 -8.37 3.15 7.98
CA THR A 68 -8.08 2.64 9.32
C THR A 68 -7.81 3.76 10.31
N PHE A 69 -7.08 4.79 9.91
CA PHE A 69 -6.64 5.86 10.81
C PHE A 69 -6.96 7.24 10.26
N HIS A 70 -7.16 8.17 11.21
CA HIS A 70 -7.12 9.60 10.91
C HIS A 70 -5.70 10.11 11.10
N TYR A 71 -5.15 10.80 10.12
CA TYR A 71 -3.82 11.41 10.22
C TYR A 71 -3.75 12.67 9.36
N THR A 72 -2.95 13.63 9.81
CA THR A 72 -2.77 14.91 9.12
C THR A 72 -1.43 15.02 8.42
N THR A 73 -0.47 14.20 8.84
CA THR A 73 0.87 14.15 8.27
C THR A 73 1.15 12.74 7.78
N GLY A 74 1.53 12.63 6.52
CA GLY A 74 1.95 11.36 5.94
C GLY A 74 3.00 11.63 4.88
N VAL A 75 4.27 11.48 5.25
CA VAL A 75 5.38 11.63 4.31
C VAL A 75 5.97 10.26 4.04
N HIS A 76 5.85 9.81 2.79
CA HIS A 76 6.44 8.56 2.37
C HIS A 76 7.97 8.64 2.42
N VAL A 77 8.57 7.68 3.10
CA VAL A 77 10.02 7.61 3.25
C VAL A 77 10.60 6.51 2.38
N SER A 78 10.03 5.32 2.45
CA SER A 78 10.53 4.17 1.69
C SER A 78 9.45 3.12 1.49
N SER A 79 9.58 2.35 0.42
CA SER A 79 8.83 1.14 0.19
C SER A 79 9.77 0.05 -0.26
N ASP A 80 9.60 -1.13 0.30
CA ASP A 80 10.32 -2.33 -0.07
C ASP A 80 9.30 -3.35 -0.56
N MET A 81 9.36 -3.71 -1.83
CA MET A 81 8.34 -4.54 -2.47
C MET A 81 8.94 -5.85 -2.96
N LYS A 82 8.23 -6.93 -2.67
CA LYS A 82 8.50 -8.23 -3.24
C LYS A 82 7.32 -8.63 -4.13
N VAL A 83 7.58 -8.82 -5.42
CA VAL A 83 6.59 -9.38 -6.35
C VAL A 83 6.74 -10.89 -6.32
N CYS A 84 5.66 -11.58 -5.94
CA CYS A 84 5.68 -13.03 -5.75
C CYS A 84 5.35 -13.78 -7.03
N GLN A 85 4.44 -13.23 -7.85
CA GLN A 85 4.07 -13.81 -9.14
C GLN A 85 3.40 -12.76 -10.02
N PRO A 86 3.44 -12.93 -11.35
CA PRO A 86 2.72 -12.06 -12.25
C PRO A 86 1.21 -12.16 -12.03
N ALA A 87 0.51 -11.03 -12.12
CA ALA A 87 -0.94 -10.98 -12.04
C ALA A 87 -1.49 -10.55 -13.40
N PRO A 88 -2.32 -11.36 -14.08
CA PRO A 88 -2.97 -10.92 -15.29
C PRO A 88 -3.85 -9.68 -15.06
N VAL A 89 -3.91 -8.80 -16.04
CA VAL A 89 -4.86 -7.68 -16.01
C VAL A 89 -6.27 -8.24 -15.89
N GLY A 90 -7.07 -7.66 -14.97
CA GLY A 90 -8.40 -8.16 -14.64
C GLY A 90 -8.46 -8.98 -13.37
N THR A 91 -7.31 -9.24 -12.73
CA THR A 91 -7.24 -10.00 -11.49
C THR A 91 -7.97 -9.27 -10.37
N LYS A 92 -8.87 -9.98 -9.71
CA LYS A 92 -9.47 -9.51 -8.45
C LYS A 92 -8.53 -9.83 -7.30
N ALA A 93 -8.29 -8.85 -6.46
CA ALA A 93 -7.35 -8.97 -5.36
C ALA A 93 -7.95 -8.46 -4.06
N ARG A 94 -7.43 -9.00 -2.97
CA ARG A 94 -7.69 -8.51 -1.62
C ARG A 94 -6.40 -7.88 -1.09
N VAL A 95 -6.51 -6.66 -0.66
CA VAL A 95 -5.41 -5.92 -0.03
C VAL A 95 -5.65 -5.91 1.46
N SER A 96 -4.65 -6.36 2.21
CA SER A 96 -4.69 -6.41 3.68
C SER A 96 -3.36 -5.93 4.23
N GLY A 97 -3.30 -5.73 5.52
CA GLY A 97 -2.05 -5.31 6.12
C GLY A 97 -2.13 -5.13 7.62
N GLN A 98 -1.00 -4.78 8.18
CA GLN A 98 -0.87 -4.52 9.60
C GLN A 98 0.26 -3.53 9.86
N VAL A 99 0.22 -2.92 11.03
CA VAL A 99 1.35 -2.14 11.53
C VAL A 99 2.46 -3.11 11.93
N LEU A 100 3.66 -2.91 11.39
CA LEU A 100 4.83 -3.70 11.79
C LEU A 100 5.51 -3.09 13.00
N ARG A 101 5.79 -1.78 12.95
CA ARG A 101 6.50 -1.11 14.01
C ARG A 101 6.30 0.39 13.95
N LEU A 102 6.45 1.00 15.11
CA LEU A 102 6.60 2.44 15.28
C LEU A 102 8.02 2.68 15.78
N TYR A 103 8.64 3.74 15.32
CA TYR A 103 9.98 4.12 15.80
C TYR A 103 10.19 5.63 15.67
N GLU A 104 11.20 6.12 16.34
CA GLU A 104 11.54 7.53 16.34
C GLU A 104 12.99 7.69 15.87
N ARG A 105 13.21 8.71 15.05
CA ARG A 105 14.55 9.05 14.56
C ARG A 105 14.67 10.56 14.52
N ASN A 106 15.66 11.10 15.23
CA ASN A 106 15.91 12.54 15.30
C ASN A 106 14.66 13.34 15.72
N GLY A 107 13.80 12.75 16.55
CA GLY A 107 12.57 13.38 17.02
C GLY A 107 11.37 13.23 16.10
N ASP A 108 11.55 12.76 14.88
CA ASP A 108 10.43 12.46 13.98
C ASP A 108 9.89 11.05 14.22
N LYS A 109 8.59 10.90 14.17
CA LYS A 109 7.91 9.63 14.42
C LYS A 109 7.58 8.92 13.12
N TYR A 110 8.01 7.67 13.04
CA TYR A 110 7.88 6.81 11.85
C TYR A 110 6.96 5.64 12.15
N VAL A 111 6.30 5.17 11.10
CA VAL A 111 5.50 3.95 11.14
C VAL A 111 5.85 3.11 9.90
N THR A 112 5.96 1.81 10.09
CA THR A 112 6.12 0.85 9.01
C THR A 112 4.90 -0.05 8.97
N PHE A 113 4.29 -0.14 7.79
CA PHE A 113 3.15 -1.01 7.53
C PHE A 113 3.57 -2.17 6.66
N LYS A 114 3.04 -3.34 6.93
CA LYS A 114 3.12 -4.49 6.04
C LYS A 114 1.84 -4.53 5.22
N VAL A 115 1.99 -4.56 3.90
CA VAL A 115 0.86 -4.66 2.96
C VAL A 115 0.96 -5.96 2.21
N ASN A 116 -0.13 -6.70 2.16
CA ASN A 116 -0.22 -7.96 1.44
C ASN A 116 -1.29 -7.85 0.36
N ILE A 117 -0.97 -8.32 -0.83
CA ILE A 117 -1.88 -8.32 -1.97
C ILE A 117 -2.03 -9.77 -2.42
N ASP A 118 -3.24 -10.30 -2.27
CA ASP A 118 -3.56 -11.69 -2.58
C ASP A 118 -4.64 -11.76 -3.67
N ASP A 119 -4.59 -12.79 -4.52
CA ASP A 119 -5.65 -13.02 -5.50
C ASP A 119 -6.88 -13.69 -4.85
N GLU A 120 -7.92 -13.94 -5.63
CA GLU A 120 -9.15 -14.56 -5.13
C GLU A 120 -8.91 -15.96 -4.55
N GLY A 121 -7.93 -16.68 -5.07
CA GLY A 121 -7.57 -18.01 -4.58
C GLY A 121 -6.74 -17.99 -3.31
N GLY A 122 -6.35 -16.81 -2.83
CA GLY A 122 -5.51 -16.67 -1.66
C GLY A 122 -4.00 -16.72 -1.94
N ASP A 123 -3.61 -16.75 -3.21
CA ASP A 123 -2.19 -16.74 -3.58
C ASP A 123 -1.62 -15.34 -3.49
N ARG A 124 -0.42 -15.23 -2.89
CA ARG A 124 0.24 -13.94 -2.72
C ARG A 124 0.77 -13.44 -4.06
N LEU A 125 0.33 -12.22 -4.44
CA LEU A 125 0.80 -11.51 -5.62
C LEU A 125 2.00 -10.64 -5.29
N ALA A 126 1.92 -9.90 -4.21
CA ALA A 126 2.98 -8.99 -3.79
C ALA A 126 2.92 -8.71 -2.29
N GLU A 127 4.06 -8.31 -1.74
CA GLU A 127 4.20 -7.82 -0.37
C GLU A 127 4.93 -6.50 -0.41
N VAL A 128 4.48 -5.55 0.39
CA VAL A 128 5.12 -4.23 0.48
C VAL A 128 5.32 -3.87 1.95
N GLU A 129 6.53 -3.45 2.29
CA GLU A 129 6.79 -2.76 3.54
C GLU A 129 6.88 -1.26 3.24
N HIS A 130 5.94 -0.51 3.76
CA HIS A 130 5.83 0.92 3.51
C HIS A 130 6.13 1.69 4.79
N SER A 131 7.08 2.61 4.74
CA SER A 131 7.44 3.46 5.88
C SER A 131 7.12 4.92 5.60
N SER A 132 6.54 5.56 6.59
CA SER A 132 6.16 6.97 6.53
C SER A 132 6.50 7.68 7.84
N ILE A 133 6.73 8.99 7.75
CA ILE A 133 6.71 9.87 8.92
C ILE A 133 5.26 10.24 9.17
N TYR A 134 4.77 10.01 10.38
CA TYR A 134 3.40 10.38 10.74
C TYR A 134 3.33 11.56 11.72
N ALA A 135 4.46 11.95 12.29
CA ALA A 135 4.54 13.16 13.11
C ALA A 135 5.97 13.70 13.07
N PHE A 136 6.09 14.97 12.73
CA PHE A 136 7.38 15.65 12.77
C PHE A 136 7.71 16.11 14.18
N ARG A 137 9.00 16.19 14.48
CA ARG A 137 9.48 16.79 15.73
C ARG A 137 8.97 18.22 15.83
N PRO A 138 8.66 18.70 17.04
CA PRO A 138 8.30 20.10 17.22
C PRO A 138 9.43 21.01 16.74
N ARG A 139 9.07 22.04 16.01
CA ARG A 139 10.03 23.09 15.58
C ARG A 139 10.17 24.10 16.71
N ALA A 140 11.41 24.44 17.03
CA ALA A 140 11.71 25.47 18.02
C ALA A 140 11.34 26.88 17.49
#